data_255e470f1616fb3db959df4d83073aa6
#
_entry.id   255e470f1616fb3db959df4d83073aa6
#
_cell.length_a   1.000
_cell.length_b   1.000
_cell.length_c   1.000
_cell.angle_alpha   90.00
_cell.angle_beta   90.00
_cell.angle_gamma   90.00
#
_symmetry.space_group_name_H-M   'P 1'
#
loop_
_entity.id
_entity.type
_entity.pdbx_description
1 polymer ?
#
loop_
_entity_poly.entity_id
_entity_poly.type
_entity_poly.pdbx_seq_one_letter_code
_entity_poly.pdbx_strand_id
1 'polypeptide(L)'
;MALLRFKPIPKKTVWGGTTVRDYWHYDWMPDGVGQAWAFAVQGDESNVCVSGEYEGKTLGELWSEHSELFGDTDRLFPVIVSLLGPEDDLSIQVHPDTEHAVPLGFPYGKNECWYFLEAEPDAAIVFGHNANDEKDLRGYIDEGRWDDLIGHLPVKRDDFVYVPAGLLHACCKGTVVYEIQQSTNVTYRFYDYDRVQPDGSLRELHLEPAIETLHYDKSEMVNSAKPTTVELPGMKRTTLVSNDSFTVEKLEITGPAELEAGPYELVTVARGAGRANGEDITVGDQFLLPRGESLSLDGDVTLFMTTA
;
A
#
# COMPACT_ATOMS: atom_id res chain seq x y z
N MET A 1 8.79 26.10 -3.75
CA MET A 1 7.63 26.05 -2.82
C MET A 1 8.03 25.21 -1.61
N ALA A 2 7.55 25.52 -0.40
CA ALA A 2 7.74 24.67 0.77
C ALA A 2 7.04 23.33 0.57
N LEU A 3 7.63 22.25 1.12
CA LEU A 3 7.03 20.91 1.01
C LEU A 3 5.72 20.85 1.79
N LEU A 4 4.67 20.33 1.17
CA LEU A 4 3.37 20.08 1.81
C LEU A 4 3.42 18.73 2.52
N ARG A 5 3.85 18.73 3.79
CA ARG A 5 4.07 17.50 4.58
C ARG A 5 2.77 17.03 5.21
N PHE A 6 2.59 15.70 5.27
CA PHE A 6 1.41 15.08 5.85
C PHE A 6 1.79 14.18 7.03
N LYS A 7 0.89 14.14 8.03
CA LYS A 7 1.03 13.24 9.16
C LYS A 7 0.32 11.91 8.86
N PRO A 8 1.00 10.75 9.00
CA PRO A 8 0.36 9.44 8.82
C PRO A 8 -0.72 9.17 9.86
N ILE A 9 -1.75 8.40 9.47
CA ILE A 9 -2.85 7.98 10.34
C ILE A 9 -2.56 6.57 10.87
N PRO A 10 -2.34 6.39 12.20
CA PRO A 10 -2.07 5.07 12.77
C PRO A 10 -3.34 4.21 12.80
N LYS A 11 -3.21 2.94 12.40
CA LYS A 11 -4.29 1.96 12.42
C LYS A 11 -3.90 0.80 13.34
N LYS A 12 -4.56 0.70 14.47
CA LYS A 12 -4.40 -0.46 15.37
C LYS A 12 -5.06 -1.69 14.76
N THR A 13 -4.35 -2.79 14.79
CA THR A 13 -4.80 -4.06 14.22
C THR A 13 -4.49 -5.21 15.18
N VAL A 14 -5.13 -6.36 14.99
CA VAL A 14 -4.87 -7.56 15.80
C VAL A 14 -3.49 -8.18 15.54
N TRP A 15 -2.86 -7.82 14.43
CA TRP A 15 -1.53 -8.24 14.00
C TRP A 15 -0.47 -7.13 14.12
N GLY A 16 -0.84 -5.99 14.72
CA GLY A 16 0.05 -4.84 14.89
C GLY A 16 0.87 -4.91 16.18
N GLY A 17 1.98 -4.20 16.17
CA GLY A 17 2.91 -4.09 17.27
C GLY A 17 3.63 -2.75 17.31
N THR A 18 4.94 -2.75 17.24
CA THR A 18 5.81 -1.55 17.24
C THR A 18 6.56 -1.36 15.94
N THR A 19 6.58 -2.33 15.07
CA THR A 19 7.40 -2.36 13.85
C THR A 19 7.20 -1.12 12.96
N VAL A 20 5.96 -0.66 12.76
CA VAL A 20 5.69 0.57 11.98
C VAL A 20 6.35 1.77 12.64
N ARG A 21 6.15 1.94 13.95
CA ARG A 21 6.75 3.04 14.70
C ARG A 21 8.27 3.02 14.60
N ASP A 22 8.87 1.87 14.85
CA ASP A 22 10.32 1.71 15.01
C ASP A 22 11.03 1.87 13.65
N TYR A 23 10.50 1.31 12.57
CA TYR A 23 11.07 1.44 11.23
C TYR A 23 10.99 2.86 10.67
N TRP A 24 9.83 3.52 10.83
CA TRP A 24 9.56 4.83 10.26
C TRP A 24 9.91 6.00 11.20
N HIS A 25 10.50 5.70 12.38
CA HIS A 25 10.88 6.69 13.41
C HIS A 25 9.72 7.56 13.90
N TYR A 26 8.52 6.96 14.04
CA TYR A 26 7.34 7.65 14.53
C TYR A 26 7.17 7.51 16.04
N ASP A 27 8.09 8.09 16.85
CA ASP A 27 8.11 7.97 18.33
C ASP A 27 6.80 8.36 19.00
N TRP A 28 5.98 9.15 18.31
CA TRP A 28 4.64 9.56 18.77
C TRP A 28 3.57 8.48 18.56
N MET A 29 3.83 7.44 17.81
CA MET A 29 2.86 6.41 17.44
C MET A 29 2.68 5.40 18.58
N PRO A 30 1.42 5.05 18.96
CA PRO A 30 1.18 4.08 20.04
C PRO A 30 1.53 2.65 19.63
N ASP A 31 1.66 1.77 20.62
CA ASP A 31 1.77 0.33 20.39
C ASP A 31 0.48 -0.26 19.78
N GLY A 32 0.61 -1.40 19.10
CA GLY A 32 -0.47 -2.13 18.46
C GLY A 32 -0.84 -1.61 17.07
N VAL A 33 -0.02 -0.71 16.50
CA VAL A 33 -0.19 -0.23 15.13
C VAL A 33 0.43 -1.22 14.16
N GLY A 34 -0.40 -1.85 13.31
CA GLY A 34 0.08 -2.75 12.26
C GLY A 34 0.29 -2.04 10.93
N GLN A 35 -0.47 -0.95 10.69
CA GLN A 35 -0.28 -0.10 9.51
C GLN A 35 -0.47 1.37 9.86
N ALA A 36 0.14 2.25 9.05
CA ALA A 36 -0.12 3.69 9.08
C ALA A 36 -0.46 4.17 7.66
N TRP A 37 -1.57 4.87 7.51
CA TRP A 37 -1.93 5.47 6.23
C TRP A 37 -1.09 6.74 6.00
N ALA A 38 -0.14 6.66 5.11
CA ALA A 38 0.70 7.79 4.71
C ALA A 38 -0.11 8.84 3.94
N PHE A 39 -0.99 8.36 3.02
CA PHE A 39 -1.96 9.16 2.30
C PHE A 39 -3.27 8.39 2.15
N ALA A 40 -4.37 8.97 2.63
CA ALA A 40 -5.70 8.39 2.54
C ALA A 40 -6.78 9.45 2.69
N VAL A 41 -7.90 9.21 2.01
CA VAL A 41 -9.18 9.89 2.25
C VAL A 41 -10.25 8.79 2.31
N GLN A 42 -10.71 8.45 3.52
CA GLN A 42 -11.66 7.35 3.74
C GLN A 42 -12.74 7.77 4.75
N GLY A 43 -13.92 8.12 4.26
CA GLY A 43 -14.98 8.66 5.09
C GLY A 43 -14.49 9.93 5.80
N ASP A 44 -14.55 9.96 7.13
CA ASP A 44 -14.10 11.09 7.95
C ASP A 44 -12.57 11.05 8.24
N GLU A 45 -11.88 10.00 7.84
CA GLU A 45 -10.43 9.88 8.05
C GLU A 45 -9.67 10.42 6.83
N SER A 46 -8.85 11.42 7.08
CA SER A 46 -7.99 12.04 6.06
C SER A 46 -6.71 12.57 6.70
N ASN A 47 -5.58 12.41 6.02
CA ASN A 47 -4.31 12.92 6.51
C ASN A 47 -4.33 14.44 6.62
N VAL A 48 -3.72 14.98 7.68
CA VAL A 48 -3.60 16.42 7.91
C VAL A 48 -2.27 16.91 7.38
N CYS A 49 -2.32 17.99 6.60
CA CYS A 49 -1.15 18.75 6.20
C CYS A 49 -0.56 19.46 7.42
N VAL A 50 0.75 19.30 7.64
CA VAL A 50 1.45 19.82 8.86
C VAL A 50 2.51 20.87 8.52
N SER A 51 2.53 21.37 7.29
CA SER A 51 3.50 22.40 6.87
C SER A 51 2.99 23.22 5.67
N GLY A 52 3.60 24.38 5.47
CA GLY A 52 3.35 25.24 4.31
C GLY A 52 2.04 26.02 4.40
N GLU A 53 1.56 26.51 3.27
CA GLU A 53 0.38 27.37 3.19
C GLU A 53 -0.96 26.65 3.51
N TYR A 54 -0.95 25.32 3.47
CA TYR A 54 -2.12 24.48 3.73
C TYR A 54 -2.06 23.78 5.08
N GLU A 55 -1.19 24.21 6.00
CA GLU A 55 -1.08 23.63 7.34
C GLU A 55 -2.45 23.63 8.05
N GLY A 56 -2.84 22.46 8.57
CA GLY A 56 -4.12 22.22 9.24
C GLY A 56 -5.24 21.75 8.33
N LYS A 57 -5.13 21.88 7.00
CA LYS A 57 -6.11 21.29 6.07
C LYS A 57 -5.88 19.78 5.94
N THR A 58 -6.97 19.07 5.73
CA THR A 58 -6.91 17.64 5.40
C THR A 58 -6.64 17.40 3.91
N LEU A 59 -6.09 16.24 3.57
CA LEU A 59 -5.88 15.83 2.18
C LEU A 59 -7.20 15.82 1.39
N GLY A 60 -8.32 15.42 2.04
CA GLY A 60 -9.65 15.44 1.45
C GLY A 60 -10.16 16.85 1.15
N GLU A 61 -9.92 17.81 2.05
CA GLU A 61 -10.22 19.22 1.81
C GLU A 61 -9.37 19.77 0.64
N LEU A 62 -8.07 19.44 0.62
CA LEU A 62 -7.20 19.84 -0.48
C LEU A 62 -7.67 19.23 -1.81
N TRP A 63 -8.04 17.96 -1.83
CA TRP A 63 -8.53 17.27 -3.02
C TRP A 63 -9.81 17.94 -3.58
N SER A 64 -10.74 18.32 -2.70
CA SER A 64 -12.04 18.88 -3.12
C SER A 64 -12.02 20.39 -3.40
N GLU A 65 -11.14 21.15 -2.71
CA GLU A 65 -11.15 22.61 -2.76
C GLU A 65 -9.98 23.19 -3.59
N HIS A 66 -8.91 22.40 -3.82
CA HIS A 66 -7.64 22.83 -4.42
C HIS A 66 -7.22 21.91 -5.57
N SER A 67 -8.11 21.79 -6.57
CA SER A 67 -7.85 20.95 -7.76
C SER A 67 -6.60 21.37 -8.54
N GLU A 68 -6.15 22.61 -8.39
CA GLU A 68 -4.90 23.09 -8.98
C GLU A 68 -3.67 22.29 -8.52
N LEU A 69 -3.71 21.69 -7.32
CA LEU A 69 -2.62 20.87 -6.78
C LEU A 69 -2.56 19.48 -7.42
N PHE A 70 -3.70 18.96 -7.90
CA PHE A 70 -3.84 17.56 -8.33
C PHE A 70 -4.19 17.43 -9.82
N GLY A 71 -4.98 18.34 -10.36
CA GLY A 71 -5.54 18.28 -11.70
C GLY A 71 -7.01 17.90 -11.68
N ASP A 72 -7.39 16.78 -12.30
CA ASP A 72 -8.78 16.30 -12.28
C ASP A 72 -9.12 15.66 -10.95
N THR A 73 -10.05 16.27 -10.20
CA THR A 73 -10.53 15.83 -8.89
C THR A 73 -12.03 15.57 -8.86
N ASP A 74 -12.69 15.48 -10.02
CA ASP A 74 -14.14 15.20 -10.14
C ASP A 74 -14.53 13.76 -9.71
N ARG A 75 -13.62 13.07 -9.02
CA ARG A 75 -13.76 11.71 -8.48
C ARG A 75 -13.31 11.67 -7.03
N LEU A 76 -13.63 10.59 -6.33
CA LEU A 76 -13.09 10.35 -4.98
C LEU A 76 -11.56 10.18 -5.04
N PHE A 77 -10.88 10.52 -3.94
CA PHE A 77 -9.43 10.33 -3.84
C PHE A 77 -9.06 8.88 -4.16
N PRO A 78 -8.16 8.63 -5.12
CA PRO A 78 -8.14 7.32 -5.80
C PRO A 78 -7.35 6.23 -5.11
N VAL A 79 -6.43 6.55 -4.19
CA VAL A 79 -5.51 5.57 -3.59
C VAL A 79 -5.42 5.69 -2.06
N ILE A 80 -4.99 4.61 -1.42
CA ILE A 80 -4.42 4.64 -0.08
C ILE A 80 -2.96 4.22 -0.21
N VAL A 81 -2.06 5.03 0.36
CA VAL A 81 -0.66 4.66 0.56
C VAL A 81 -0.50 4.24 2.02
N SER A 82 -0.05 3.03 2.24
CA SER A 82 -0.02 2.36 3.54
C SER A 82 1.39 1.89 3.89
N LEU A 83 1.76 2.08 5.15
CA LEU A 83 3.03 1.62 5.72
C LEU A 83 2.70 0.46 6.65
N LEU A 84 3.07 -0.78 6.27
CA LEU A 84 2.76 -1.99 7.05
C LEU A 84 4.00 -2.50 7.79
N GLY A 85 3.76 -3.03 8.98
CA GLY A 85 4.75 -3.72 9.79
C GLY A 85 4.08 -4.81 10.62
N PRO A 86 3.63 -5.91 10.00
CA PRO A 86 2.93 -6.96 10.69
C PRO A 86 3.86 -7.75 11.63
N GLU A 87 3.47 -7.87 12.91
CA GLU A 87 4.10 -8.73 13.91
C GLU A 87 3.40 -10.08 14.04
N ASP A 88 2.23 -10.22 13.40
CA ASP A 88 1.53 -11.48 13.19
C ASP A 88 0.93 -11.49 11.78
N ASP A 89 0.53 -12.65 11.26
CA ASP A 89 0.02 -12.78 9.90
C ASP A 89 -1.32 -12.06 9.72
N LEU A 90 -1.50 -11.35 8.60
CA LEU A 90 -2.79 -10.80 8.24
C LEU A 90 -3.77 -11.94 7.92
N SER A 91 -5.09 -11.67 8.04
CA SER A 91 -6.09 -12.61 7.52
C SER A 91 -5.88 -12.85 6.04
N ILE A 92 -6.07 -14.09 5.60
CA ILE A 92 -6.12 -14.44 4.18
C ILE A 92 -7.39 -13.85 3.60
N GLN A 93 -7.27 -13.10 2.50
CA GLN A 93 -8.33 -12.26 1.98
C GLN A 93 -8.31 -12.16 0.45
N VAL A 94 -9.40 -11.71 -0.10
CA VAL A 94 -9.53 -11.36 -1.52
C VAL A 94 -10.34 -10.08 -1.65
N HIS A 95 -10.08 -9.32 -2.71
CA HIS A 95 -10.76 -8.07 -3.01
C HIS A 95 -11.43 -8.13 -4.37
N PRO A 96 -12.65 -7.57 -4.52
CA PRO A 96 -13.31 -7.48 -5.81
C PRO A 96 -12.63 -6.45 -6.72
N ASP A 97 -12.75 -6.62 -8.03
CA ASP A 97 -12.44 -5.60 -9.00
C ASP A 97 -13.50 -4.46 -9.01
N THR A 98 -13.27 -3.43 -9.81
CA THR A 98 -14.17 -2.26 -9.86
C THR A 98 -15.56 -2.63 -10.43
N GLU A 99 -15.64 -3.56 -11.36
CA GLU A 99 -16.91 -3.97 -11.94
C GLU A 99 -17.82 -4.63 -10.89
N HIS A 100 -17.23 -5.43 -9.99
CA HIS A 100 -17.95 -6.10 -8.91
C HIS A 100 -18.14 -5.21 -7.67
N ALA A 101 -17.23 -4.28 -7.40
CA ALA A 101 -17.28 -3.41 -6.22
C ALA A 101 -18.31 -2.28 -6.34
N VAL A 102 -18.41 -1.64 -7.53
CA VAL A 102 -19.30 -0.48 -7.73
C VAL A 102 -20.78 -0.79 -7.51
N PRO A 103 -21.35 -1.90 -7.96
CA PRO A 103 -22.73 -2.26 -7.66
C PRO A 103 -23.03 -2.45 -6.16
N LEU A 104 -22.00 -2.73 -5.36
CA LEU A 104 -22.08 -2.87 -3.90
C LEU A 104 -21.93 -1.54 -3.15
N GLY A 105 -21.77 -0.43 -3.89
CA GLY A 105 -21.64 0.92 -3.33
C GLY A 105 -20.20 1.35 -3.00
N PHE A 106 -19.20 0.58 -3.41
CA PHE A 106 -17.81 0.98 -3.28
C PHE A 106 -17.37 1.82 -4.49
N PRO A 107 -16.48 2.83 -4.30
CA PRO A 107 -16.09 3.71 -5.41
C PRO A 107 -15.17 3.03 -6.43
N TYR A 108 -14.38 2.08 -5.95
CA TYR A 108 -13.35 1.35 -6.71
C TYR A 108 -13.33 -0.11 -6.30
N GLY A 109 -12.76 -0.98 -7.15
CA GLY A 109 -12.21 -2.26 -6.73
C GLY A 109 -10.95 -2.09 -5.87
N LYS A 110 -10.20 -3.16 -5.64
CA LYS A 110 -9.01 -3.08 -4.81
C LYS A 110 -7.84 -3.85 -5.41
N ASN A 111 -7.24 -3.26 -6.45
CA ASN A 111 -5.90 -3.64 -6.86
C ASN A 111 -4.89 -3.07 -5.88
N GLU A 112 -3.85 -3.83 -5.57
CA GLU A 112 -2.79 -3.46 -4.63
C GLU A 112 -1.41 -3.73 -5.23
N CYS A 113 -0.40 -3.14 -4.62
CA CYS A 113 0.98 -3.56 -4.81
C CYS A 113 1.79 -3.35 -3.53
N TRP A 114 2.81 -4.18 -3.36
CA TRP A 114 3.65 -4.23 -2.19
C TRP A 114 5.12 -4.15 -2.55
N TYR A 115 5.84 -3.23 -1.92
CA TYR A 115 7.31 -3.21 -1.95
C TYR A 115 7.84 -3.59 -0.57
N PHE A 116 8.65 -4.63 -0.50
CA PHE A 116 9.21 -5.16 0.75
C PHE A 116 10.46 -4.36 1.13
N LEU A 117 10.31 -3.42 2.07
CA LEU A 117 11.42 -2.62 2.60
C LEU A 117 12.35 -3.47 3.46
N GLU A 118 11.76 -4.37 4.25
CA GLU A 118 12.47 -5.41 4.99
C GLU A 118 11.66 -6.73 4.93
N ALA A 119 12.38 -7.84 5.00
CA ALA A 119 11.81 -9.17 5.14
C ALA A 119 12.79 -10.06 5.91
N GLU A 120 12.27 -10.81 6.88
CA GLU A 120 13.05 -11.83 7.61
C GLU A 120 13.54 -12.93 6.66
N PRO A 121 14.62 -13.64 7.01
CA PRO A 121 14.98 -14.87 6.29
C PRO A 121 13.79 -15.82 6.22
N ASP A 122 13.56 -16.43 5.05
CA ASP A 122 12.45 -17.35 4.79
C ASP A 122 11.03 -16.75 4.87
N ALA A 123 10.90 -15.41 4.83
CA ALA A 123 9.61 -14.76 4.74
C ALA A 123 8.87 -15.17 3.45
N ALA A 124 7.58 -15.44 3.60
CA ALA A 124 6.70 -15.75 2.48
C ALA A 124 5.32 -15.11 2.72
N ILE A 125 4.68 -14.67 1.65
CA ILE A 125 3.31 -14.17 1.68
C ILE A 125 2.35 -15.23 1.16
N VAL A 126 1.07 -15.13 1.54
CA VAL A 126 0.02 -15.86 0.85
C VAL A 126 -0.19 -15.22 -0.52
N PHE A 127 -0.18 -16.05 -1.58
CA PHE A 127 -0.31 -15.58 -2.96
C PHE A 127 -0.96 -16.66 -3.83
N GLY A 128 -2.26 -16.53 -4.05
CA GLY A 128 -3.07 -17.49 -4.79
C GLY A 128 -3.47 -18.73 -3.97
N HIS A 129 -4.04 -19.69 -4.66
CA HIS A 129 -4.52 -20.95 -4.10
C HIS A 129 -4.33 -22.12 -5.08
N ASN A 130 -4.41 -23.36 -4.57
CA ASN A 130 -4.15 -24.58 -5.35
C ASN A 130 -5.43 -25.21 -5.95
N ALA A 131 -6.63 -24.76 -5.58
CA ALA A 131 -7.87 -25.28 -6.13
C ALA A 131 -8.02 -25.01 -7.65
N ASN A 132 -8.59 -25.94 -8.39
CA ASN A 132 -8.75 -25.83 -9.84
C ASN A 132 -10.07 -25.14 -10.24
N ASP A 133 -11.08 -25.24 -9.39
CA ASP A 133 -12.39 -24.62 -9.55
C ASP A 133 -13.05 -24.44 -8.17
N GLU A 134 -14.24 -23.83 -8.15
CA GLU A 134 -15.01 -23.59 -6.93
C GLU A 134 -15.32 -24.88 -6.17
N LYS A 135 -15.66 -25.96 -6.87
CA LYS A 135 -16.00 -27.24 -6.24
C LYS A 135 -14.79 -27.84 -5.52
N ASP A 136 -13.62 -27.76 -6.14
CA ASP A 136 -12.35 -28.22 -5.57
C ASP A 136 -11.98 -27.35 -4.35
N LEU A 137 -12.15 -26.03 -4.46
CA LEU A 137 -11.93 -25.08 -3.35
C LEU A 137 -12.80 -25.42 -2.14
N ARG A 138 -14.11 -25.63 -2.36
CA ARG A 138 -15.05 -26.01 -1.27
C ARG A 138 -14.67 -27.33 -0.64
N GLY A 139 -14.18 -28.30 -1.42
CA GLY A 139 -13.65 -29.55 -0.90
C GLY A 139 -12.48 -29.38 0.05
N TYR A 140 -11.51 -28.51 -0.27
CA TYR A 140 -10.42 -28.17 0.64
C TYR A 140 -10.91 -27.51 1.95
N ILE A 141 -11.88 -26.61 1.84
CA ILE A 141 -12.46 -25.91 3.00
C ILE A 141 -13.20 -26.90 3.92
N ASP A 142 -14.08 -27.74 3.36
CA ASP A 142 -14.89 -28.71 4.12
C ASP A 142 -14.02 -29.75 4.82
N GLU A 143 -12.87 -30.09 4.26
CA GLU A 143 -11.91 -31.05 4.82
C GLU A 143 -10.90 -30.37 5.77
N GLY A 144 -10.91 -29.02 5.89
CA GLY A 144 -9.97 -28.26 6.70
C GLY A 144 -8.53 -28.30 6.19
N ARG A 145 -8.31 -28.51 4.90
CA ARG A 145 -7.00 -28.70 4.26
C ARG A 145 -6.41 -27.37 3.80
N TRP A 146 -6.28 -26.44 4.76
CA TRP A 146 -5.79 -25.09 4.48
C TRP A 146 -4.36 -25.06 3.92
N ASP A 147 -3.44 -25.86 4.50
CA ASP A 147 -2.04 -25.92 4.08
C ASP A 147 -1.88 -26.43 2.63
N ASP A 148 -2.77 -27.34 2.20
CA ASP A 148 -2.77 -27.82 0.82
C ASP A 148 -3.41 -26.79 -0.15
N LEU A 149 -4.36 -25.99 0.35
CA LEU A 149 -5.11 -25.01 -0.44
C LEU A 149 -4.30 -23.75 -0.72
N ILE A 150 -3.65 -23.20 0.31
CA ILE A 150 -3.06 -21.87 0.26
C ILE A 150 -1.75 -21.89 -0.54
N GLY A 151 -1.65 -20.97 -1.52
CA GLY A 151 -0.43 -20.71 -2.26
C GLY A 151 0.49 -19.76 -1.50
N HIS A 152 1.80 -19.98 -1.59
CA HIS A 152 2.81 -19.12 -0.96
C HIS A 152 3.82 -18.62 -1.98
N LEU A 153 4.22 -17.36 -1.84
CA LEU A 153 5.29 -16.72 -2.60
C LEU A 153 6.40 -16.29 -1.63
N PRO A 154 7.60 -16.89 -1.71
CA PRO A 154 8.76 -16.38 -0.96
C PRO A 154 9.07 -14.95 -1.35
N VAL A 155 9.37 -14.11 -0.36
CA VAL A 155 9.72 -12.71 -0.56
C VAL A 155 10.98 -12.36 0.24
N LYS A 156 11.70 -11.35 -0.23
CA LYS A 156 12.87 -10.79 0.42
C LYS A 156 12.87 -9.28 0.29
N ARG A 157 13.74 -8.64 1.02
CA ARG A 157 13.99 -7.20 0.90
C ARG A 157 14.18 -6.80 -0.57
N ASP A 158 13.57 -5.68 -0.95
CA ASP A 158 13.58 -5.07 -2.28
C ASP A 158 12.75 -5.82 -3.35
N ASP A 159 12.03 -6.87 -2.99
CA ASP A 159 11.05 -7.46 -3.89
C ASP A 159 9.84 -6.53 -4.07
N PHE A 160 9.25 -6.58 -5.26
CA PHE A 160 8.00 -5.90 -5.59
C PHE A 160 6.97 -6.91 -6.08
N VAL A 161 5.77 -6.85 -5.53
CA VAL A 161 4.65 -7.74 -5.85
C VAL A 161 3.42 -6.93 -6.23
N TYR A 162 2.82 -7.24 -7.37
CA TYR A 162 1.51 -6.72 -7.76
C TYR A 162 0.43 -7.72 -7.36
N VAL A 163 -0.59 -7.25 -6.66
CA VAL A 163 -1.72 -8.02 -6.13
C VAL A 163 -2.98 -7.56 -6.84
N PRO A 164 -3.38 -8.22 -7.94
CA PRO A 164 -4.63 -7.87 -8.62
C PRO A 164 -5.85 -8.23 -7.77
N ALA A 165 -6.96 -7.52 -7.99
CA ALA A 165 -8.25 -7.95 -7.50
C ALA A 165 -8.55 -9.39 -7.96
N GLY A 166 -9.30 -10.16 -7.15
CA GLY A 166 -9.58 -11.58 -7.40
C GLY A 166 -8.49 -12.56 -6.95
N LEU A 167 -7.30 -12.08 -6.58
CA LEU A 167 -6.22 -12.92 -6.07
C LEU A 167 -6.37 -13.14 -4.55
N LEU A 168 -6.32 -14.39 -4.11
CA LEU A 168 -6.22 -14.73 -2.68
C LEU A 168 -4.84 -14.36 -2.15
N HIS A 169 -4.78 -13.55 -1.10
CA HIS A 169 -3.50 -13.04 -0.60
C HIS A 169 -3.53 -12.72 0.90
N ALA A 170 -2.34 -12.64 1.49
CA ALA A 170 -2.11 -12.04 2.80
C ALA A 170 -0.64 -11.61 2.93
N CYS A 171 -0.40 -10.42 3.47
CA CYS A 171 0.91 -10.05 3.97
C CYS A 171 1.18 -10.80 5.27
N CYS A 172 2.40 -11.27 5.48
CA CYS A 172 2.76 -12.10 6.63
C CYS A 172 3.75 -11.37 7.53
N LYS A 173 3.82 -11.81 8.79
CA LYS A 173 4.74 -11.28 9.80
C LYS A 173 6.19 -11.29 9.33
N GLY A 174 7.03 -10.50 9.99
CA GLY A 174 8.46 -10.41 9.70
C GLY A 174 8.78 -9.61 8.45
N THR A 175 7.84 -8.78 7.99
CA THR A 175 8.02 -7.88 6.84
C THR A 175 7.78 -6.42 7.21
N VAL A 176 8.39 -5.51 6.48
CA VAL A 176 8.04 -4.08 6.45
C VAL A 176 7.69 -3.73 5.01
N VAL A 177 6.49 -3.25 4.79
CA VAL A 177 5.94 -3.11 3.44
C VAL A 177 5.45 -1.69 3.18
N TYR A 178 5.82 -1.16 2.02
CA TYR A 178 5.20 0.00 1.41
C TYR A 178 4.11 -0.51 0.48
N GLU A 179 2.86 -0.25 0.82
CA GLU A 179 1.69 -0.71 0.09
C GLU A 179 0.98 0.45 -0.58
N ILE A 180 0.53 0.24 -1.79
CA ILE A 180 -0.40 1.11 -2.49
C ILE A 180 -1.61 0.28 -2.89
N GLN A 181 -2.80 0.80 -2.62
CA GLN A 181 -4.07 0.19 -3.00
C GLN A 181 -5.03 1.23 -3.57
N GLN A 182 -6.00 0.78 -4.37
CA GLN A 182 -7.14 1.63 -4.72
C GLN A 182 -7.92 2.02 -3.46
N SER A 183 -8.51 3.22 -3.46
CA SER A 183 -9.13 3.85 -2.28
C SER A 183 -10.48 3.22 -1.93
N THR A 184 -10.44 2.01 -1.41
CA THR A 184 -11.62 1.27 -0.93
C THR A 184 -11.25 0.40 0.27
N ASN A 185 -12.23 0.17 1.15
CA ASN A 185 -12.06 -0.68 2.34
C ASN A 185 -12.74 -2.06 2.19
N VAL A 186 -13.18 -2.42 0.97
CA VAL A 186 -13.79 -3.73 0.76
C VAL A 186 -12.76 -4.85 0.92
N THR A 187 -13.05 -5.78 1.82
CA THR A 187 -12.19 -6.93 2.11
C THR A 187 -13.06 -8.14 2.41
N TYR A 188 -12.93 -9.17 1.61
CA TYR A 188 -13.54 -10.46 1.91
C TYR A 188 -12.52 -11.34 2.60
N ARG A 189 -12.72 -11.51 3.94
CA ARG A 189 -11.86 -12.36 4.78
C ARG A 189 -12.19 -13.81 4.51
N PHE A 190 -11.24 -14.53 3.94
CA PHE A 190 -11.38 -15.93 3.56
C PHE A 190 -11.03 -16.85 4.72
N TYR A 191 -9.91 -16.58 5.43
CA TYR A 191 -9.47 -17.34 6.59
C TYR A 191 -8.70 -16.46 7.57
N ASP A 192 -8.81 -16.70 8.86
CA ASP A 192 -8.15 -15.91 9.90
C ASP A 192 -7.46 -16.76 10.98
N TYR A 193 -7.02 -17.96 10.63
CA TYR A 193 -6.27 -18.87 11.51
C TYR A 193 -7.00 -19.20 12.83
N ASP A 194 -8.32 -19.13 12.85
CA ASP A 194 -9.16 -19.27 14.07
C ASP A 194 -8.72 -18.33 15.21
N ARG A 195 -8.19 -17.15 14.86
CA ARG A 195 -7.64 -16.17 15.79
C ARG A 195 -8.72 -15.60 16.69
N VAL A 196 -8.53 -15.82 18.00
CA VAL A 196 -9.43 -15.31 19.04
C VAL A 196 -9.06 -13.86 19.37
N GLN A 197 -10.03 -12.97 19.31
CA GLN A 197 -9.88 -11.58 19.71
C GLN A 197 -9.82 -11.43 21.24
N PRO A 198 -9.36 -10.28 21.79
CA PRO A 198 -9.29 -10.05 23.24
C PRO A 198 -10.61 -10.23 24.00
N ASP A 199 -11.74 -10.07 23.31
CA ASP A 199 -13.09 -10.26 23.88
C ASP A 199 -13.59 -11.71 23.79
N GLY A 200 -12.76 -12.63 23.27
CA GLY A 200 -13.07 -14.05 23.09
C GLY A 200 -13.82 -14.38 21.80
N SER A 201 -14.14 -13.40 20.96
CA SER A 201 -14.81 -13.63 19.67
C SER A 201 -13.80 -13.98 18.56
N LEU A 202 -14.31 -14.55 17.47
CA LEU A 202 -13.58 -14.68 16.20
C LEU A 202 -13.97 -13.52 15.29
N ARG A 203 -13.08 -13.10 14.38
CA ARG A 203 -13.46 -12.17 13.33
C ARG A 203 -14.37 -12.88 12.31
N GLU A 204 -15.35 -12.14 11.81
CA GLU A 204 -16.26 -12.65 10.78
C GLU A 204 -15.48 -13.03 9.52
N LEU A 205 -15.80 -14.20 8.94
CA LEU A 205 -15.34 -14.64 7.64
C LEU A 205 -16.41 -14.31 6.59
N HIS A 206 -15.98 -13.98 5.38
CA HIS A 206 -16.82 -13.63 4.26
C HIS A 206 -16.66 -14.69 3.15
N LEU A 207 -16.88 -15.99 3.48
CA LEU A 207 -16.52 -17.10 2.60
C LEU A 207 -17.24 -17.04 1.25
N GLU A 208 -18.57 -16.85 1.23
CA GLU A 208 -19.32 -16.85 -0.03
C GLU A 208 -18.89 -15.68 -0.94
N PRO A 209 -18.87 -14.40 -0.50
CA PRO A 209 -18.36 -13.31 -1.32
C PRO A 209 -16.89 -13.51 -1.75
N ALA A 210 -16.07 -14.11 -0.89
CA ALA A 210 -14.69 -14.42 -1.23
C ALA A 210 -14.60 -15.44 -2.37
N ILE A 211 -15.34 -16.54 -2.26
CA ILE A 211 -15.36 -17.61 -3.27
C ILE A 211 -15.85 -17.10 -4.64
N GLU A 212 -16.89 -16.27 -4.63
CA GLU A 212 -17.43 -15.64 -5.85
C GLU A 212 -16.45 -14.66 -6.50
N THR A 213 -15.54 -14.06 -5.69
CA THR A 213 -14.54 -13.08 -6.14
C THR A 213 -13.26 -13.73 -6.64
N LEU A 214 -12.92 -14.95 -6.19
CA LEU A 214 -11.64 -15.58 -6.49
C LEU A 214 -11.46 -15.90 -7.97
N HIS A 215 -10.27 -15.64 -8.48
CA HIS A 215 -9.82 -16.13 -9.77
C HIS A 215 -9.25 -17.54 -9.63
N TYR A 216 -9.58 -18.42 -10.61
CA TYR A 216 -9.13 -19.81 -10.64
C TYR A 216 -8.08 -20.07 -11.72
N ASP A 217 -7.79 -19.10 -12.59
CA ASP A 217 -6.72 -19.21 -13.58
C ASP A 217 -5.35 -19.12 -12.91
N LYS A 218 -4.60 -20.21 -12.95
CA LYS A 218 -3.26 -20.28 -12.36
C LYS A 218 -2.26 -19.31 -13.00
N SER A 219 -2.50 -18.89 -14.23
CA SER A 219 -1.65 -17.89 -14.90
C SER A 219 -1.76 -16.49 -14.26
N GLU A 220 -2.84 -16.22 -13.55
CA GLU A 220 -3.06 -14.98 -12.79
C GLU A 220 -2.45 -15.03 -11.38
N MET A 221 -2.10 -16.24 -10.90
CA MET A 221 -1.50 -16.47 -9.58
C MET A 221 0.03 -16.45 -9.62
N VAL A 222 0.58 -15.59 -10.46
CA VAL A 222 2.03 -15.34 -10.54
C VAL A 222 2.29 -13.84 -10.44
N ASN A 223 3.37 -13.46 -9.77
CA ASN A 223 3.72 -12.04 -9.71
C ASN A 223 4.02 -11.52 -11.13
N SER A 224 3.07 -10.78 -11.68
CA SER A 224 3.15 -10.22 -13.04
C SER A 224 3.95 -8.93 -13.14
N ALA A 225 4.46 -8.40 -12.02
CA ALA A 225 5.20 -7.16 -11.97
C ALA A 225 6.46 -7.21 -12.87
N LYS A 226 6.67 -6.17 -13.65
CA LYS A 226 7.83 -6.00 -14.53
C LYS A 226 8.41 -4.60 -14.37
N PRO A 227 9.10 -4.32 -13.25
CA PRO A 227 9.73 -3.02 -13.02
C PRO A 227 10.71 -2.67 -14.14
N THR A 228 10.71 -1.40 -14.52
CA THR A 228 11.63 -0.85 -15.51
C THR A 228 12.47 0.25 -14.90
N THR A 229 13.78 0.25 -15.16
CA THR A 229 14.74 1.15 -14.53
C THR A 229 15.44 2.02 -15.55
N VAL A 230 15.61 3.31 -15.22
CA VAL A 230 16.41 4.26 -15.98
C VAL A 230 17.42 4.92 -15.03
N GLU A 231 18.68 4.97 -15.44
CA GLU A 231 19.73 5.71 -14.77
C GLU A 231 19.74 7.15 -15.28
N LEU A 232 19.69 8.11 -14.37
CA LEU A 232 19.72 9.53 -14.64
C LEU A 232 20.84 10.19 -13.79
N PRO A 233 21.30 11.39 -14.12
CA PRO A 233 22.29 12.09 -13.29
C PRO A 233 21.82 12.21 -11.84
N GLY A 234 22.59 11.70 -10.89
CA GLY A 234 22.31 11.72 -9.45
C GLY A 234 21.14 10.84 -8.99
N MET A 235 20.50 10.09 -9.88
CA MET A 235 19.28 9.36 -9.57
C MET A 235 19.13 8.10 -10.41
N LYS A 236 18.63 7.04 -9.77
CA LYS A 236 18.08 5.86 -10.44
C LYS A 236 16.57 5.82 -10.24
N ARG A 237 15.83 5.85 -11.32
CA ARG A 237 14.36 5.84 -11.34
C ARG A 237 13.85 4.48 -11.80
N THR A 238 13.04 3.83 -10.97
CA THR A 238 12.41 2.56 -11.29
C THR A 238 10.90 2.72 -11.28
N THR A 239 10.25 2.57 -12.43
CA THR A 239 8.80 2.42 -12.49
C THR A 239 8.47 1.00 -12.07
N LEU A 240 7.85 0.84 -10.90
CA LEU A 240 7.47 -0.45 -10.31
C LEU A 240 6.21 -0.99 -10.98
N VAL A 241 5.21 -0.15 -11.14
CA VAL A 241 3.95 -0.42 -11.84
C VAL A 241 3.39 0.87 -12.42
N SER A 242 2.73 0.78 -13.57
CA SER A 242 1.93 1.84 -14.16
C SER A 242 0.75 1.20 -14.88
N ASN A 243 -0.47 1.46 -14.41
CA ASN A 243 -1.71 0.94 -14.94
C ASN A 243 -2.85 1.95 -14.75
N ASP A 244 -4.08 1.59 -15.08
CA ASP A 244 -5.25 2.46 -14.98
C ASP A 244 -5.63 2.82 -13.53
N SER A 245 -5.10 2.13 -12.53
CA SER A 245 -5.40 2.38 -11.12
C SER A 245 -4.42 3.35 -10.47
N PHE A 246 -3.13 3.18 -10.74
CA PHE A 246 -2.05 4.01 -10.18
C PHE A 246 -0.71 3.76 -10.88
N THR A 247 0.19 4.72 -10.73
CA THR A 247 1.61 4.59 -11.06
C THR A 247 2.43 4.69 -9.78
N VAL A 248 3.39 3.78 -9.61
CA VAL A 248 4.33 3.78 -8.47
C VAL A 248 5.75 3.75 -8.99
N GLU A 249 6.55 4.69 -8.52
CA GLU A 249 7.95 4.80 -8.85
C GLU A 249 8.82 4.78 -7.60
N LYS A 250 9.98 4.16 -7.71
CA LYS A 250 11.05 4.22 -6.71
C LYS A 250 12.19 5.06 -7.26
N LEU A 251 12.64 6.04 -6.48
CA LEU A 251 13.80 6.86 -6.77
C LEU A 251 14.90 6.57 -5.77
N GLU A 252 16.08 6.24 -6.26
CA GLU A 252 17.30 6.09 -5.46
C GLU A 252 18.20 7.27 -5.82
N ILE A 253 18.30 8.23 -4.89
CA ILE A 253 19.07 9.46 -5.07
C ILE A 253 20.47 9.25 -4.47
N THR A 254 21.50 9.57 -5.24
CA THR A 254 22.91 9.42 -4.84
C THR A 254 23.72 10.70 -5.05
N GLY A 255 23.06 11.81 -5.32
CA GLY A 255 23.62 13.13 -5.54
C GLY A 255 22.58 14.09 -6.12
N PRO A 256 22.99 15.30 -6.52
CA PRO A 256 22.07 16.28 -7.07
C PRO A 256 21.27 15.74 -8.27
N ALA A 257 19.95 15.81 -8.17
CA ALA A 257 19.01 15.34 -9.18
C ALA A 257 17.82 16.29 -9.30
N GLU A 258 17.22 16.33 -10.48
CA GLU A 258 16.02 17.13 -10.76
C GLU A 258 14.93 16.24 -11.34
N LEU A 259 13.72 16.41 -10.83
CA LEU A 259 12.50 15.87 -11.42
C LEU A 259 11.77 16.99 -12.13
N GLU A 260 11.51 16.78 -13.40
CA GLU A 260 10.71 17.69 -14.22
C GLU A 260 9.28 17.79 -13.71
N ALA A 261 8.65 18.94 -13.95
CA ALA A 261 7.24 19.16 -13.65
C ALA A 261 6.35 18.09 -14.35
N GLY A 262 5.44 17.51 -13.59
CA GLY A 262 4.60 16.40 -14.05
C GLY A 262 3.21 16.40 -13.40
N PRO A 263 2.58 15.23 -13.26
CA PRO A 263 1.38 15.06 -12.45
C PRO A 263 1.71 15.35 -10.97
N TYR A 264 0.67 15.37 -10.11
CA TYR A 264 0.93 15.38 -8.67
C TYR A 264 1.57 14.07 -8.23
N GLU A 265 2.38 14.13 -7.17
CA GLU A 265 3.00 12.93 -6.61
C GLU A 265 2.85 12.89 -5.08
N LEU A 266 2.41 11.77 -4.57
CA LEU A 266 2.43 11.44 -3.14
C LEU A 266 3.80 10.83 -2.84
N VAL A 267 4.63 11.56 -2.10
CA VAL A 267 6.03 11.18 -1.88
C VAL A 267 6.23 10.63 -0.47
N THR A 268 6.86 9.48 -0.38
CA THR A 268 7.25 8.83 0.88
C THR A 268 8.76 8.63 0.92
N VAL A 269 9.43 9.13 1.96
CA VAL A 269 10.87 8.88 2.19
C VAL A 269 11.01 7.55 2.92
N ALA A 270 11.53 6.53 2.22
CA ALA A 270 11.59 5.17 2.71
C ALA A 270 12.92 4.76 3.34
N ARG A 271 14.03 5.34 2.88
CA ARG A 271 15.38 5.07 3.41
C ARG A 271 16.28 6.27 3.28
N GLY A 272 17.24 6.42 4.20
CA GLY A 272 18.27 7.44 4.15
C GLY A 272 17.79 8.83 4.51
N ALA A 273 18.56 9.84 4.10
CA ALA A 273 18.28 11.25 4.32
C ALA A 273 18.85 12.10 3.19
N GLY A 274 18.26 13.27 2.98
CA GLY A 274 18.67 14.17 1.91
C GLY A 274 17.97 15.52 1.99
N ARG A 275 17.83 16.16 0.84
CA ARG A 275 17.09 17.40 0.66
C ARG A 275 16.13 17.31 -0.51
N ALA A 276 14.97 17.92 -0.33
CA ALA A 276 13.97 18.13 -1.36
C ALA A 276 13.61 19.62 -1.40
N ASN A 277 13.83 20.31 -2.53
CA ASN A 277 13.68 21.77 -2.67
C ASN A 277 14.44 22.57 -1.59
N GLY A 278 15.62 22.07 -1.15
CA GLY A 278 16.45 22.70 -0.13
C GLY A 278 16.01 22.45 1.32
N GLU A 279 14.90 21.78 1.55
CA GLU A 279 14.44 21.33 2.88
C GLU A 279 14.99 19.94 3.20
N ASP A 280 15.37 19.70 4.45
CA ASP A 280 15.85 18.39 4.89
C ASP A 280 14.69 17.38 4.89
N ILE A 281 14.96 16.17 4.38
CA ILE A 281 14.04 15.02 4.37
C ILE A 281 14.73 13.79 4.94
N THR A 282 13.96 12.95 5.64
CA THR A 282 14.45 11.71 6.27
C THR A 282 13.37 10.63 6.24
N VAL A 283 13.77 9.40 6.57
CA VAL A 283 12.84 8.25 6.68
C VAL A 283 11.60 8.65 7.48
N GLY A 284 10.43 8.31 6.91
CA GLY A 284 9.14 8.62 7.52
C GLY A 284 8.52 9.94 7.08
N ASP A 285 9.23 10.81 6.36
CA ASP A 285 8.62 12.00 5.79
C ASP A 285 7.65 11.65 4.66
N GLN A 286 6.48 12.31 4.69
CA GLN A 286 5.42 12.20 3.71
C GLN A 286 5.11 13.61 3.18
N PHE A 287 5.14 13.82 1.87
CA PHE A 287 4.78 15.12 1.30
C PHE A 287 4.12 15.00 -0.08
N LEU A 288 3.28 15.96 -0.39
CA LEU A 288 2.70 16.13 -1.72
C LEU A 288 3.65 17.00 -2.56
N LEU A 289 4.00 16.53 -3.74
CA LEU A 289 4.50 17.35 -4.83
C LEU A 289 3.31 17.74 -5.70
N PRO A 290 2.90 19.03 -5.76
CA PRO A 290 1.79 19.46 -6.55
C PRO A 290 2.01 19.28 -8.06
N ARG A 291 0.93 19.11 -8.80
CA ARG A 291 0.95 19.07 -10.27
C ARG A 291 1.65 20.29 -10.84
N GLY A 292 2.53 20.06 -11.80
CA GLY A 292 3.23 21.14 -12.52
C GLY A 292 4.43 21.72 -11.77
N GLU A 293 4.73 21.21 -10.57
CA GLU A 293 5.93 21.57 -9.82
C GLU A 293 7.08 20.61 -10.15
N SER A 294 8.30 21.16 -10.18
CA SER A 294 9.54 20.38 -10.24
C SER A 294 10.07 20.12 -8.84
N LEU A 295 10.91 19.10 -8.69
CA LEU A 295 11.51 18.73 -7.42
C LEU A 295 13.03 18.58 -7.56
N SER A 296 13.78 19.43 -6.85
CA SER A 296 15.22 19.27 -6.71
C SER A 296 15.51 18.33 -5.53
N LEU A 297 16.37 17.35 -5.74
CA LEU A 297 16.76 16.34 -4.76
C LEU A 297 18.27 16.29 -4.62
N ASP A 298 18.78 16.02 -3.40
CA ASP A 298 20.18 15.77 -3.15
C ASP A 298 20.35 14.92 -1.89
N GLY A 299 21.36 14.07 -1.87
CA GLY A 299 21.70 13.23 -0.70
C GLY A 299 21.84 11.76 -1.06
N ASP A 300 21.68 10.89 -0.05
CA ASP A 300 21.62 9.44 -0.16
C ASP A 300 20.26 9.00 0.43
N VAL A 301 19.26 8.97 -0.44
CA VAL A 301 17.87 8.79 -0.02
C VAL A 301 17.06 7.98 -1.04
N THR A 302 16.22 7.08 -0.54
CA THR A 302 15.23 6.35 -1.36
C THR A 302 13.84 6.90 -1.11
N LEU A 303 13.16 7.28 -2.20
CA LEU A 303 11.80 7.81 -2.20
C LEU A 303 10.88 6.86 -2.98
N PHE A 304 9.63 6.78 -2.56
CA PHE A 304 8.54 6.29 -3.41
C PHE A 304 7.66 7.46 -3.82
N MET A 305 7.24 7.45 -5.07
CA MET A 305 6.31 8.40 -5.64
C MET A 305 5.10 7.64 -6.17
N THR A 306 3.91 8.15 -5.84
CA THR A 306 2.64 7.54 -6.25
C THR A 306 1.73 8.60 -6.82
N THR A 307 1.20 8.35 -8.01
CA THR A 307 0.13 9.13 -8.64
C THR A 307 -0.97 8.21 -9.16
N ALA A 308 -2.22 8.73 -9.31
CA ALA A 308 -3.36 7.96 -9.81
C ALA A 308 -4.38 8.86 -10.50
#